data_4a1e865b436295d5795d682450b25738
#
_entry.id   4a1e865b436295d5795d682450b25738
#
_cell.length_a   1.000
_cell.length_b   1.000
_cell.length_c   1.000
_cell.angle_alpha   90.00
_cell.angle_beta   90.00
_cell.angle_gamma   90.00
#
_symmetry.space_group_name_H-M   'P 1'
#
loop_
_entity.id
_entity.type
_entity.pdbx_description
1 polymer ?
#
loop_
_entity_poly.entity_id
_entity_poly.type
_entity_poly.pdbx_seq_one_letter_code
_entity_poly.pdbx_strand_id
1 'polypeptide(L)'
;RREGQKNIYVETCPQYLLLTEDKFRDGGPEEGIKYMMAPPLRKKEDNEAIWQGLRDGSVQVIATDHCPFTEKEKLENVADFRNCPGGVSGVEERMPLLFSEGVLKGRISLERFVQATSTNAAKIFGLYPKKGTLMPGSDADVILINPAKTHTFGRNTLHTTCGYSPYDGMTTDCAIDLVMLRGQIIARDNTFTGQKGYGTLLHRKRTIAYEDIVRV
;
A
#
# COMPACT_ATOMS: atom_id res chain seq x y z
N ARG A 1 -0.94 8.00 -22.49
CA ARG A 1 -1.84 6.94 -22.98
C ARG A 1 -2.84 7.45 -24.01
N ARG A 2 -3.43 8.63 -23.81
CA ARG A 2 -4.30 9.28 -24.80
C ARG A 2 -3.57 9.54 -26.12
N GLU A 3 -2.24 9.56 -26.11
CA GLU A 3 -1.35 9.77 -27.26
C GLU A 3 -0.78 8.47 -27.85
N GLY A 4 -1.36 7.31 -27.52
CA GLY A 4 -0.96 6.01 -28.10
C GLY A 4 0.27 5.35 -27.45
N GLN A 5 0.81 5.89 -26.38
CA GLN A 5 1.92 5.28 -25.65
C GLN A 5 1.44 4.06 -24.83
N LYS A 6 2.02 2.89 -25.10
CA LYS A 6 1.52 1.60 -24.61
C LYS A 6 2.23 1.03 -23.39
N ASN A 7 3.39 1.51 -22.99
CA ASN A 7 4.21 0.90 -21.94
C ASN A 7 4.44 1.84 -20.74
N ILE A 8 3.45 2.68 -20.44
CA ILE A 8 3.47 3.58 -19.30
C ILE A 8 2.47 3.08 -18.26
N TYR A 9 2.97 2.79 -17.07
CA TYR A 9 2.18 2.37 -15.92
C TYR A 9 2.25 3.45 -14.86
N VAL A 10 1.12 3.69 -14.19
CA VAL A 10 1.01 4.67 -13.12
C VAL A 10 0.80 3.93 -11.81
N GLU A 11 1.60 4.30 -10.83
CA GLU A 11 1.54 3.80 -9.46
C GLU A 11 1.08 4.92 -8.53
N THR A 12 0.36 4.55 -7.48
CA THR A 12 0.03 5.40 -6.35
C THR A 12 0.29 4.67 -5.04
N CYS A 13 0.13 5.38 -3.92
CA CYS A 13 0.32 4.84 -2.57
C CYS A 13 -0.84 5.25 -1.66
N PRO A 14 -1.10 4.53 -0.53
CA PRO A 14 -2.19 4.84 0.38
C PRO A 14 -2.18 6.29 0.89
N GLN A 15 -1.00 6.86 1.15
CA GLN A 15 -0.88 8.25 1.60
C GLN A 15 -1.50 9.26 0.64
N TYR A 16 -1.39 9.03 -0.67
CA TYR A 16 -1.97 9.92 -1.70
C TYR A 16 -3.46 9.67 -1.96
N LEU A 17 -4.00 8.60 -1.42
CA LEU A 17 -5.43 8.28 -1.48
C LEU A 17 -6.19 8.77 -0.25
N LEU A 18 -5.51 8.88 0.91
CA LEU A 18 -6.17 9.00 2.21
C LEU A 18 -5.76 10.25 3.00
N LEU A 19 -4.56 10.78 2.76
CA LEU A 19 -4.02 11.92 3.51
C LEU A 19 -3.98 13.17 2.62
N THR A 20 -4.10 14.34 3.26
CA THR A 20 -4.03 15.63 2.59
C THR A 20 -2.92 16.51 3.14
N GLU A 21 -2.59 17.59 2.44
CA GLU A 21 -1.60 18.60 2.87
C GLU A 21 -1.93 19.25 4.22
N ASP A 22 -3.17 19.11 4.71
CA ASP A 22 -3.57 19.61 6.03
C ASP A 22 -2.72 18.99 7.14
N LYS A 23 -2.26 17.73 6.94
CA LYS A 23 -1.35 17.04 7.85
C LYS A 23 -0.05 17.80 8.14
N PHE A 24 0.37 18.68 7.26
CA PHE A 24 1.54 19.54 7.51
C PHE A 24 1.26 20.67 8.50
N ARG A 25 0.00 21.01 8.77
CA ARG A 25 -0.43 22.09 9.64
C ARG A 25 -1.09 21.59 10.91
N ASP A 26 -1.76 20.45 10.83
CA ASP A 26 -2.48 19.86 11.96
C ASP A 26 -1.51 19.44 13.07
N GLY A 27 -1.78 19.88 14.30
CA GLY A 27 -0.95 19.54 15.46
C GLY A 27 0.39 20.29 15.59
N GLY A 28 0.66 21.24 14.69
CA GLY A 28 1.87 22.04 14.71
C GLY A 28 3.09 21.40 14.03
N PRO A 29 4.27 22.08 14.09
CA PRO A 29 5.46 21.66 13.34
C PRO A 29 5.97 20.26 13.66
N GLU A 30 5.92 19.84 14.93
CA GLU A 30 6.38 18.51 15.36
C GLU A 30 5.50 17.38 14.81
N GLU A 31 4.22 17.60 14.68
CA GLU A 31 3.32 16.64 14.02
C GLU A 31 3.46 16.72 12.50
N GLY A 32 3.47 17.91 11.93
CA GLY A 32 3.57 18.11 10.48
C GLY A 32 4.83 17.50 9.86
N ILE A 33 5.97 17.57 10.56
CA ILE A 33 7.25 17.04 10.06
C ILE A 33 7.22 15.51 9.86
N LYS A 34 6.39 14.79 10.61
CA LYS A 34 6.22 13.33 10.51
C LYS A 34 5.68 12.90 9.14
N TYR A 35 4.93 13.79 8.48
CA TYR A 35 4.36 13.57 7.13
C TYR A 35 5.30 14.03 6.00
N MET A 36 6.54 14.43 6.32
CA MET A 36 7.51 14.82 5.30
C MET A 36 7.87 13.66 4.40
N MET A 37 7.50 13.78 3.11
CA MET A 37 7.72 12.77 2.07
C MET A 37 7.84 13.44 0.70
N ALA A 38 8.39 12.74 -0.27
CA ALA A 38 8.48 13.18 -1.65
C ALA A 38 7.89 12.10 -2.58
N PRO A 39 6.89 12.43 -3.43
CA PRO A 39 6.16 13.70 -3.52
C PRO A 39 5.41 14.07 -2.23
N PRO A 40 5.19 15.37 -1.95
CA PRO A 40 4.44 15.79 -0.77
C PRO A 40 2.93 15.53 -0.94
N LEU A 41 2.23 15.41 0.17
CA LEU A 41 0.76 15.33 0.19
C LEU A 41 0.14 16.55 -0.50
N ARG A 42 -1.04 16.33 -1.09
CA ARG A 42 -1.80 17.33 -1.86
C ARG A 42 -3.19 17.49 -1.28
N LYS A 43 -4.06 18.17 -2.02
CA LYS A 43 -5.43 18.47 -1.61
C LYS A 43 -6.35 17.26 -1.72
N LYS A 44 -7.52 17.37 -1.11
CA LYS A 44 -8.54 16.33 -1.16
C LYS A 44 -9.02 16.01 -2.58
N GLU A 45 -9.09 17.04 -3.44
CA GLU A 45 -9.47 16.88 -4.84
C GLU A 45 -8.48 15.98 -5.59
N ASP A 46 -7.19 16.04 -5.25
CA ASP A 46 -6.17 15.16 -5.82
C ASP A 46 -6.36 13.71 -5.36
N ASN A 47 -6.72 13.48 -4.09
CA ASN A 47 -7.07 12.13 -3.62
C ASN A 47 -8.25 11.56 -4.43
N GLU A 48 -9.33 12.32 -4.63
CA GLU A 48 -10.49 11.88 -5.39
C GLU A 48 -10.15 11.62 -6.87
N ALA A 49 -9.27 12.43 -7.47
CA ALA A 49 -8.78 12.19 -8.82
C ALA A 49 -7.99 10.88 -8.93
N ILE A 50 -7.18 10.53 -7.92
CA ILE A 50 -6.45 9.25 -7.90
C ILE A 50 -7.42 8.07 -7.71
N TRP A 51 -8.43 8.18 -6.83
CA TRP A 51 -9.49 7.19 -6.71
C TRP A 51 -10.23 6.99 -8.04
N GLN A 52 -10.53 8.08 -8.77
CA GLN A 52 -11.12 7.98 -10.11
C GLN A 52 -10.16 7.26 -11.08
N GLY A 53 -8.88 7.58 -11.04
CA GLY A 53 -7.86 6.91 -11.86
C GLY A 53 -7.73 5.40 -11.59
N LEU A 54 -7.97 4.98 -10.34
CA LEU A 54 -8.08 3.55 -10.00
C LEU A 54 -9.33 2.92 -10.59
N ARG A 55 -10.49 3.60 -10.53
CA ARG A 55 -11.76 3.09 -11.11
C ARG A 55 -11.67 2.89 -12.62
N ASP A 56 -11.17 3.90 -13.35
CA ASP A 56 -11.10 3.88 -14.81
C ASP A 56 -9.85 3.18 -15.38
N GLY A 57 -8.94 2.71 -14.50
CA GLY A 57 -7.73 2.01 -14.88
C GLY A 57 -6.59 2.90 -15.36
N SER A 58 -6.67 4.22 -15.23
CA SER A 58 -5.56 5.14 -15.51
C SER A 58 -4.41 4.98 -14.51
N VAL A 59 -4.71 4.56 -13.28
CA VAL A 59 -3.76 4.12 -12.26
C VAL A 59 -3.84 2.60 -12.15
N GLN A 60 -2.73 1.89 -12.34
CA GLN A 60 -2.70 0.44 -12.41
C GLN A 60 -2.28 -0.23 -11.12
N VAL A 61 -1.42 0.40 -10.32
CA VAL A 61 -0.79 -0.24 -9.16
C VAL A 61 -0.92 0.65 -7.93
N ILE A 62 -1.13 0.02 -6.78
CA ILE A 62 -1.02 0.67 -5.48
C ILE A 62 0.14 0.01 -4.73
N ALA A 63 1.24 0.74 -4.60
CA ALA A 63 2.40 0.37 -3.80
C ALA A 63 2.35 1.03 -2.41
N THR A 64 3.46 1.22 -1.75
CA THR A 64 3.55 1.90 -0.45
C THR A 64 4.57 3.01 -0.44
N ASP A 65 5.61 2.89 -1.26
CA ASP A 65 6.82 3.72 -1.14
C ASP A 65 7.34 3.72 0.31
N HIS A 66 7.36 2.52 0.92
CA HIS A 66 7.73 2.32 2.31
C HIS A 66 9.18 2.71 2.54
N CYS A 67 9.38 3.89 3.07
CA CYS A 67 10.69 4.47 3.39
C CYS A 67 10.65 5.04 4.83
N PRO A 68 10.72 4.15 5.84
CA PRO A 68 10.51 4.52 7.23
C PRO A 68 11.72 5.24 7.80
N PHE A 69 11.44 6.27 8.60
CA PHE A 69 12.39 6.95 9.47
C PHE A 69 11.81 6.97 10.88
N THR A 70 12.65 6.98 11.88
CA THR A 70 12.21 7.06 13.28
C THR A 70 11.60 8.44 13.57
N GLU A 71 10.71 8.48 14.55
CA GLU A 71 10.14 9.74 15.04
C GLU A 71 11.25 10.72 15.46
N LYS A 72 12.32 10.22 16.08
CA LYS A 72 13.49 11.01 16.47
C LYS A 72 14.16 11.67 15.26
N GLU A 73 14.46 10.91 14.20
CA GLU A 73 15.08 11.45 12.98
C GLU A 73 14.23 12.52 12.31
N LYS A 74 12.90 12.41 12.39
CA LYS A 74 11.98 13.45 11.91
C LYS A 74 12.05 14.69 12.78
N LEU A 75 11.92 14.55 14.10
CA LEU A 75 11.83 15.65 15.06
C LEU A 75 13.13 16.46 15.18
N GLU A 76 14.29 15.84 14.96
CA GLU A 76 15.57 16.56 14.91
C GLU A 76 15.64 17.65 13.83
N ASN A 77 14.73 17.61 12.83
CA ASN A 77 14.71 18.52 11.70
C ASN A 77 13.48 19.47 11.68
N VAL A 78 12.79 19.62 12.80
CA VAL A 78 11.59 20.50 12.89
C VAL A 78 11.88 21.95 12.51
N ALA A 79 13.09 22.45 12.84
CA ALA A 79 13.48 23.84 12.55
C ALA A 79 13.72 24.10 11.05
N ASP A 80 14.08 23.06 10.28
CA ASP A 80 14.31 23.16 8.85
C ASP A 80 13.96 21.86 8.12
N PHE A 81 12.75 21.83 7.58
CA PHE A 81 12.22 20.65 6.88
C PHE A 81 13.07 20.19 5.68
N ARG A 82 13.91 21.05 5.12
CA ARG A 82 14.80 20.70 3.97
C ARG A 82 15.84 19.63 4.35
N ASN A 83 16.16 19.55 5.64
CA ASN A 83 17.07 18.55 6.19
C ASN A 83 16.33 17.30 6.68
N CYS A 84 15.00 17.33 6.74
CA CYS A 84 14.21 16.20 7.19
C CYS A 84 14.26 15.07 6.18
N PRO A 85 14.53 13.83 6.59
CA PRO A 85 14.50 12.69 5.70
C PRO A 85 13.07 12.49 5.15
N GLY A 86 12.95 12.42 3.81
CA GLY A 86 11.67 12.28 3.10
C GLY A 86 11.25 10.84 2.98
N GLY A 87 10.15 10.48 3.63
CA GLY A 87 9.55 9.15 3.55
C GLY A 87 8.74 8.78 4.79
N VAL A 88 7.86 7.80 4.65
CA VAL A 88 6.96 7.31 5.70
C VAL A 88 6.82 5.79 5.66
N SER A 89 6.36 5.19 6.76
CA SER A 89 5.94 3.80 6.79
C SER A 89 4.59 3.61 6.09
N GLY A 90 4.20 2.35 5.79
CA GLY A 90 2.89 2.08 5.19
C GLY A 90 2.73 0.65 4.66
N VAL A 91 3.75 -0.22 4.77
CA VAL A 91 3.68 -1.57 4.19
C VAL A 91 2.68 -2.46 4.91
N GLU A 92 2.56 -2.33 6.22
CA GLU A 92 1.66 -3.12 7.06
C GLU A 92 0.21 -2.62 6.93
N GLU A 93 0.02 -1.31 6.85
CA GLU A 93 -1.28 -0.65 6.82
C GLU A 93 -1.97 -0.71 5.46
N ARG A 94 -1.21 -0.88 4.36
CA ARG A 94 -1.71 -0.78 2.98
C ARG A 94 -2.96 -1.62 2.71
N MET A 95 -2.92 -2.91 3.02
CA MET A 95 -4.00 -3.80 2.62
C MET A 95 -5.30 -3.55 3.40
N PRO A 96 -5.31 -3.44 4.74
CA PRO A 96 -6.53 -3.15 5.46
C PRO A 96 -7.07 -1.74 5.18
N LEU A 97 -6.21 -0.72 5.03
CA LEU A 97 -6.65 0.63 4.65
C LEU A 97 -7.36 0.64 3.29
N LEU A 98 -6.76 0.04 2.27
CA LEU A 98 -7.32 0.05 0.93
C LEU A 98 -8.58 -0.81 0.82
N PHE A 99 -8.68 -1.90 1.58
CA PHE A 99 -9.89 -2.70 1.60
C PHE A 99 -11.03 -1.94 2.29
N SER A 100 -10.78 -1.36 3.45
CA SER A 100 -11.76 -0.56 4.19
C SER A 100 -12.20 0.67 3.39
N GLU A 101 -11.25 1.54 3.02
CA GLU A 101 -11.55 2.81 2.37
C GLU A 101 -11.95 2.68 0.89
N GLY A 102 -11.44 1.67 0.22
CA GLY A 102 -11.68 1.42 -1.19
C GLY A 102 -12.89 0.51 -1.44
N VAL A 103 -12.83 -0.72 -0.93
CA VAL A 103 -13.83 -1.74 -1.25
C VAL A 103 -15.08 -1.57 -0.40
N LEU A 104 -14.95 -1.53 0.93
CA LEU A 104 -16.13 -1.47 1.82
C LEU A 104 -16.89 -0.14 1.67
N LYS A 105 -16.21 0.96 1.37
CA LYS A 105 -16.84 2.25 1.07
C LYS A 105 -17.27 2.41 -0.41
N GLY A 106 -17.15 1.37 -1.22
CA GLY A 106 -17.64 1.35 -2.60
C GLY A 106 -16.88 2.27 -3.57
N ARG A 107 -15.67 2.69 -3.24
CA ARG A 107 -14.84 3.55 -4.12
C ARG A 107 -14.27 2.79 -5.30
N ILE A 108 -13.90 1.51 -5.09
CA ILE A 108 -13.45 0.56 -6.13
C ILE A 108 -14.08 -0.82 -5.90
N SER A 109 -14.18 -1.63 -6.96
CA SER A 109 -14.63 -3.01 -6.83
C SER A 109 -13.56 -3.90 -6.19
N LEU A 110 -13.97 -5.07 -5.68
CA LEU A 110 -13.05 -6.07 -5.14
C LEU A 110 -12.05 -6.55 -6.19
N GLU A 111 -12.50 -6.74 -7.43
CA GLU A 111 -11.63 -7.13 -8.56
C GLU A 111 -10.58 -6.05 -8.82
N ARG A 112 -10.98 -4.78 -8.81
CA ARG A 112 -10.05 -3.66 -9.00
C ARG A 112 -9.04 -3.57 -7.86
N PHE A 113 -9.46 -3.80 -6.62
CA PHE A 113 -8.57 -3.88 -5.47
C PHE A 113 -7.50 -4.96 -5.66
N VAL A 114 -7.89 -6.19 -6.01
CA VAL A 114 -6.96 -7.31 -6.24
C VAL A 114 -6.03 -7.01 -7.43
N GLN A 115 -6.55 -6.44 -8.51
CA GLN A 115 -5.74 -6.05 -9.66
C GLN A 115 -4.67 -5.03 -9.27
N ALA A 116 -5.06 -3.94 -8.62
CA ALA A 116 -4.15 -2.84 -8.31
C ALA A 116 -3.13 -3.19 -7.21
N THR A 117 -3.46 -4.08 -6.29
CA THR A 117 -2.58 -4.44 -5.17
C THR A 117 -1.72 -5.68 -5.42
N SER A 118 -2.07 -6.51 -6.42
CA SER A 118 -1.41 -7.81 -6.64
C SER A 118 -1.21 -8.14 -8.13
N THR A 119 -2.30 -8.39 -8.88
CA THR A 119 -2.23 -8.97 -10.22
C THR A 119 -1.46 -8.10 -11.21
N ASN A 120 -1.72 -6.79 -11.23
CA ASN A 120 -1.06 -5.88 -12.16
C ASN A 120 0.44 -5.77 -11.88
N ALA A 121 0.84 -5.67 -10.62
CA ALA A 121 2.24 -5.68 -10.24
C ALA A 121 2.93 -6.99 -10.69
N ALA A 122 2.31 -8.15 -10.45
CA ALA A 122 2.84 -9.42 -10.90
C ALA A 122 3.01 -9.52 -12.43
N LYS A 123 2.05 -8.98 -13.20
CA LYS A 123 2.13 -8.91 -14.66
C LYS A 123 3.23 -7.95 -15.12
N ILE A 124 3.28 -6.73 -14.58
CA ILE A 124 4.26 -5.69 -14.94
C ILE A 124 5.69 -6.17 -14.67
N PHE A 125 5.89 -6.82 -13.53
CA PHE A 125 7.22 -7.30 -13.13
C PHE A 125 7.57 -8.69 -13.67
N GLY A 126 6.73 -9.31 -14.50
CA GLY A 126 7.01 -10.61 -15.14
C GLY A 126 6.99 -11.79 -14.16
N LEU A 127 6.20 -11.72 -13.11
CA LEU A 127 6.01 -12.76 -12.10
C LEU A 127 4.70 -13.56 -12.29
N TYR A 128 3.76 -13.02 -13.09
CA TYR A 128 2.51 -13.69 -13.40
C TYR A 128 2.75 -14.89 -14.36
N PRO A 129 2.04 -16.03 -14.21
CA PRO A 129 1.01 -16.37 -13.24
C PRO A 129 1.55 -17.00 -11.95
N LYS A 130 2.86 -17.08 -11.75
CA LYS A 130 3.43 -17.65 -10.50
C LYS A 130 2.95 -16.88 -9.27
N LYS A 131 2.84 -15.56 -9.38
CA LYS A 131 2.29 -14.63 -8.39
C LYS A 131 1.11 -13.86 -8.98
N GLY A 132 0.27 -13.26 -8.12
CA GLY A 132 -0.80 -12.36 -8.51
C GLY A 132 -2.10 -13.05 -8.95
N THR A 133 -2.25 -14.34 -8.67
CA THR A 133 -3.47 -15.14 -8.92
C THR A 133 -3.52 -16.36 -8.02
N LEU A 134 -4.73 -16.92 -7.84
CA LEU A 134 -5.01 -18.16 -7.10
C LEU A 134 -5.34 -19.33 -8.04
N MET A 135 -4.67 -19.41 -9.17
CA MET A 135 -4.87 -20.51 -10.15
C MET A 135 -4.03 -21.74 -9.75
N PRO A 136 -4.46 -22.96 -10.16
CA PRO A 136 -3.62 -24.17 -10.05
C PRO A 136 -2.24 -23.94 -10.71
N GLY A 137 -1.17 -24.26 -9.98
CA GLY A 137 0.21 -24.04 -10.41
C GLY A 137 0.81 -22.69 -9.98
N SER A 138 0.02 -21.77 -9.44
CA SER A 138 0.52 -20.55 -8.81
C SER A 138 0.97 -20.80 -7.38
N ASP A 139 1.84 -19.92 -6.87
CA ASP A 139 2.18 -19.97 -5.45
C ASP A 139 0.95 -19.62 -4.59
N ALA A 140 0.72 -20.37 -3.53
CA ALA A 140 -0.37 -20.11 -2.58
C ALA A 140 0.01 -18.97 -1.63
N ASP A 141 0.11 -17.77 -2.17
CA ASP A 141 0.27 -16.52 -1.42
C ASP A 141 -1.12 -15.94 -1.19
N VAL A 142 -1.61 -16.02 0.03
CA VAL A 142 -3.01 -15.70 0.37
C VAL A 142 -3.07 -14.83 1.60
N ILE A 143 -3.93 -13.82 1.57
CA ILE A 143 -4.36 -13.09 2.77
C ILE A 143 -5.85 -13.32 2.99
N LEU A 144 -6.26 -13.51 4.25
CA LEU A 144 -7.66 -13.52 4.64
C LEU A 144 -7.98 -12.20 5.32
N ILE A 145 -8.85 -11.42 4.70
CA ILE A 145 -9.36 -10.15 5.24
C ILE A 145 -10.74 -10.42 5.82
N ASN A 146 -10.94 -10.04 7.08
CA ASN A 146 -12.19 -10.23 7.80
C ASN A 146 -12.95 -8.90 7.93
N PRO A 147 -14.05 -8.70 7.19
CA PRO A 147 -14.84 -7.47 7.24
C PRO A 147 -15.76 -7.38 8.47
N ALA A 148 -15.78 -8.38 9.33
CA ALA A 148 -16.55 -8.34 10.59
C ALA A 148 -15.72 -7.87 11.79
N LYS A 149 -14.43 -7.61 11.58
CA LYS A 149 -13.51 -7.06 12.58
C LYS A 149 -13.13 -5.63 12.24
N THR A 150 -12.74 -4.86 13.25
CA THR A 150 -12.11 -3.55 13.10
C THR A 150 -10.66 -3.62 13.55
N HIS A 151 -9.83 -2.73 13.02
CA HIS A 151 -8.44 -2.57 13.45
C HIS A 151 -8.08 -1.09 13.52
N THR A 152 -7.49 -0.66 14.64
CA THR A 152 -7.00 0.71 14.81
C THR A 152 -5.47 0.68 14.81
N PHE A 153 -4.86 1.46 13.91
CA PHE A 153 -3.42 1.58 13.81
C PHE A 153 -2.85 2.43 14.93
N GLY A 154 -1.68 2.06 15.40
CA GLY A 154 -0.95 2.81 16.40
C GLY A 154 0.33 2.10 16.82
N ARG A 155 1.16 2.77 17.58
CA ARG A 155 2.47 2.29 18.03
C ARG A 155 2.46 0.87 18.63
N ASN A 156 1.37 0.47 19.29
CA ASN A 156 1.25 -0.83 19.96
C ASN A 156 0.62 -1.92 19.08
N THR A 157 0.15 -1.58 17.90
CA THR A 157 -0.53 -2.52 16.98
C THR A 157 0.26 -2.79 15.71
N LEU A 158 1.32 -2.01 15.46
CA LEU A 158 2.21 -2.13 14.30
C LEU A 158 3.56 -2.74 14.69
N HIS A 159 4.18 -3.47 13.76
CA HIS A 159 5.49 -4.09 13.93
C HIS A 159 6.65 -3.17 13.51
N THR A 160 6.35 -1.97 13.02
CA THR A 160 7.37 -0.98 12.67
C THR A 160 8.11 -0.48 13.91
N THR A 161 9.41 -0.26 13.76
CA THR A 161 10.26 0.33 14.82
C THR A 161 10.37 1.85 14.74
N CYS A 162 9.62 2.49 13.84
CA CYS A 162 9.68 3.94 13.60
C CYS A 162 9.19 4.78 14.78
N GLY A 163 8.34 4.19 15.65
CA GLY A 163 7.73 4.87 16.78
C GLY A 163 6.45 5.65 16.45
N TYR A 164 6.10 5.75 15.17
CA TYR A 164 4.86 6.36 14.65
C TYR A 164 4.50 5.77 13.29
N SER A 165 3.26 6.01 12.87
CA SER A 165 2.79 5.79 11.49
C SER A 165 2.03 7.01 11.00
N PRO A 166 2.06 7.35 9.70
CA PRO A 166 1.23 8.42 9.16
C PRO A 166 -0.28 8.12 9.26
N TYR A 167 -0.64 6.89 9.66
CA TYR A 167 -2.02 6.43 9.83
C TYR A 167 -2.40 6.19 11.29
N ASP A 168 -1.58 6.67 12.24
CA ASP A 168 -1.87 6.51 13.69
C ASP A 168 -3.26 7.05 14.03
N GLY A 169 -4.03 6.26 14.78
CA GLY A 169 -5.41 6.56 15.16
C GLY A 169 -6.47 6.26 14.09
N MET A 170 -6.09 5.96 12.85
CA MET A 170 -7.05 5.53 11.83
C MET A 170 -7.56 4.13 12.14
N THR A 171 -8.87 3.95 11.98
CA THR A 171 -9.55 2.65 12.16
C THR A 171 -10.05 2.15 10.83
N THR A 172 -9.82 0.86 10.54
CA THR A 172 -10.36 0.16 9.38
C THR A 172 -11.54 -0.72 9.78
N ASP A 173 -12.53 -0.84 8.88
CA ASP A 173 -13.71 -1.72 9.04
C ASP A 173 -13.37 -3.16 8.60
N CYS A 174 -12.14 -3.57 8.76
CA CYS A 174 -11.65 -4.93 8.52
C CYS A 174 -10.35 -5.17 9.28
N ALA A 175 -9.99 -6.44 9.44
CA ALA A 175 -8.67 -6.86 9.93
C ALA A 175 -8.13 -8.00 9.06
N ILE A 176 -6.81 -8.23 9.09
CA ILE A 176 -6.18 -9.38 8.45
C ILE A 176 -6.11 -10.52 9.46
N ASP A 177 -6.85 -11.59 9.22
CA ASP A 177 -6.84 -12.78 10.07
C ASP A 177 -5.65 -13.68 9.82
N LEU A 178 -5.17 -13.75 8.54
CA LEU A 178 -4.12 -14.69 8.17
C LEU A 178 -3.36 -14.21 6.94
N VAL A 179 -2.05 -14.45 6.96
CA VAL A 179 -1.16 -14.32 5.79
C VAL A 179 -0.46 -15.65 5.53
N MET A 180 -0.54 -16.11 4.30
CA MET A 180 0.10 -17.34 3.82
C MET A 180 1.10 -17.00 2.71
N LEU A 181 2.26 -17.62 2.75
CA LEU A 181 3.29 -17.52 1.72
C LEU A 181 3.61 -18.94 1.23
N ARG A 182 3.38 -19.20 -0.06
CA ARG A 182 3.57 -20.53 -0.69
C ARG A 182 2.97 -21.69 0.12
N GLY A 183 1.74 -21.49 0.63
CA GLY A 183 1.02 -22.51 1.39
C GLY A 183 1.37 -22.60 2.88
N GLN A 184 2.38 -21.88 3.36
CA GLN A 184 2.72 -21.81 4.78
C GLN A 184 2.14 -20.54 5.41
N ILE A 185 1.45 -20.67 6.53
CA ILE A 185 0.99 -19.54 7.33
C ILE A 185 2.20 -18.86 7.96
N ILE A 186 2.37 -17.58 7.69
CA ILE A 186 3.48 -16.76 8.20
C ILE A 186 3.04 -15.67 9.16
N ALA A 187 1.75 -15.37 9.20
CA ALA A 187 1.17 -14.49 10.22
C ALA A 187 -0.29 -14.87 10.48
N ARG A 188 -0.74 -14.71 11.72
CA ARG A 188 -2.11 -14.93 12.15
C ARG A 188 -2.45 -13.97 13.27
N ASP A 189 -3.63 -13.34 13.19
CA ASP A 189 -4.15 -12.42 14.20
C ASP A 189 -3.08 -11.42 14.68
N ASN A 190 -2.48 -10.72 13.71
CA ASN A 190 -1.39 -9.75 13.89
C ASN A 190 -0.12 -10.30 14.57
N THR A 191 0.10 -11.61 14.53
CA THR A 191 1.31 -12.22 15.11
C THR A 191 2.11 -12.94 14.01
N PHE A 192 3.39 -12.62 13.86
CA PHE A 192 4.29 -13.29 12.93
C PHE A 192 4.64 -14.69 13.45
N THR A 193 4.39 -15.70 12.61
CA THR A 193 4.65 -17.14 12.89
C THR A 193 5.57 -17.78 11.86
N GLY A 194 6.12 -16.97 10.93
CA GLY A 194 6.97 -17.45 9.85
C GLY A 194 8.37 -17.88 10.32
N GLN A 195 9.10 -18.55 9.43
CA GLN A 195 10.47 -18.99 9.67
C GLN A 195 11.48 -18.04 9.01
N LYS A 196 12.54 -17.70 9.74
CA LYS A 196 13.67 -16.93 9.19
C LYS A 196 14.30 -17.72 8.03
N GLY A 197 14.58 -17.03 6.93
CA GLY A 197 15.19 -17.64 5.74
C GLY A 197 14.23 -18.39 4.81
N TYR A 198 12.91 -18.31 5.04
CA TYR A 198 11.92 -18.95 4.17
C TYR A 198 11.76 -18.25 2.80
N GLY A 199 12.21 -17.00 2.67
CA GLY A 199 12.19 -16.27 1.40
C GLY A 199 13.04 -16.93 0.32
N THR A 200 12.64 -16.80 -0.95
CA THR A 200 13.40 -17.26 -2.13
C THR A 200 13.48 -16.17 -3.18
N LEU A 201 14.58 -16.13 -3.94
CA LEU A 201 14.71 -15.25 -5.08
C LEU A 201 13.69 -15.64 -6.16
N LEU A 202 12.95 -14.66 -6.65
CA LEU A 202 12.04 -14.82 -7.77
C LEU A 202 12.72 -14.35 -9.07
N HIS A 203 12.88 -15.26 -10.03
CA HIS A 203 13.34 -14.91 -11.36
C HIS A 203 12.18 -14.37 -12.19
N ARG A 204 12.35 -13.15 -12.70
CA ARG A 204 11.36 -12.51 -13.58
C ARG A 204 11.44 -13.07 -14.99
N LYS A 205 10.28 -13.17 -15.64
CA LYS A 205 10.16 -13.40 -17.09
C LYS A 205 10.00 -12.03 -17.79
N ARG A 206 10.04 -12.04 -19.13
CA ARG A 206 9.72 -10.85 -19.91
C ARG A 206 8.30 -10.37 -19.55
N THR A 207 8.15 -9.06 -19.35
CA THR A 207 6.86 -8.42 -19.08
C THR A 207 5.85 -8.72 -20.18
N ILE A 208 4.59 -8.97 -19.81
CA ILE A 208 3.48 -9.18 -20.71
C ILE A 208 3.11 -7.84 -21.39
N ALA A 209 2.47 -7.91 -22.56
CA ALA A 209 2.03 -6.70 -23.26
C ALA A 209 0.99 -5.93 -22.44
N TYR A 210 0.99 -4.61 -22.59
CA TYR A 210 0.08 -3.71 -21.87
C TYR A 210 -1.40 -4.09 -22.00
N GLU A 211 -1.82 -4.53 -23.19
CA GLU A 211 -3.20 -4.94 -23.47
C GLU A 211 -3.69 -6.06 -22.55
N ASP A 212 -2.77 -6.93 -22.09
CA ASP A 212 -3.09 -8.04 -21.16
C ASP A 212 -3.20 -7.59 -19.69
N ILE A 213 -2.76 -6.37 -19.38
CA ILE A 213 -2.84 -5.79 -18.03
C ILE A 213 -4.14 -5.02 -17.81
N VAL A 214 -4.66 -4.39 -18.86
CA VAL A 214 -5.76 -3.41 -18.78
C VAL A 214 -7.11 -3.99 -19.25
N ARG A 215 -7.11 -5.13 -19.94
CA ARG A 215 -8.36 -5.80 -20.33
C ARG A 215 -9.00 -6.47 -19.12
N VAL A 216 -10.01 -5.82 -18.58
CA VAL A 216 -11.08 -6.38 -17.75
C VAL A 216 -12.39 -5.79 -18.23
#